data_52d7224a5627ae45db0d430888263474
#
_entry.id   52d7224a5627ae45db0d430888263474
#
_cell.length_a   1.000
_cell.length_b   1.000
_cell.length_c   1.000
_cell.angle_alpha   90.00
_cell.angle_beta   90.00
_cell.angle_gamma   90.00
#
_symmetry.space_group_name_H-M   'P 1'
#
loop_
_entity.id
_entity.type
_entity.pdbx_description
1 polymer ?
#
loop_
_entity_poly.entity_id
_entity_poly.type
_entity_poly.pdbx_seq_one_letter_code
_entity_poly.pdbx_strand_id
1 'polypeptide(L)'
;VRLQVETMPCDFPNVELIENSRLNFTAPKYTTYQNLFSKRQQIALMTLKHAIAELPEATRAFFEDTLISVAHCGKYTDYRSKSQDNHCPENRLKETNLYHRFLEKLEERKNYILAQNIDLDLLEVSSIDYRKFLHTILPNTVTLLLTDPPYGDNAQYFEHAQRIHPLMGYSLREDDDRLRHEVVISNAPSRADKHSKEQFLDDIERLFIEANRIVVDHGFMVLYFRPQQRDWVSDLNKLKDFGRRHGFEPLLTISAGISDPSMRALASAAWTFKNDVC
;
A
#
# COMPACT_ATOMS: atom_id res chain seq x y z
N VAL A 1 0.74 -15.60 34.64
CA VAL A 1 0.07 -14.93 33.51
C VAL A 1 0.85 -15.13 32.19
N ARG A 2 2.16 -14.85 32.13
CA ARG A 2 2.95 -14.98 30.88
C ARG A 2 2.98 -16.42 30.35
N LEU A 3 3.22 -17.39 31.21
CA LEU A 3 3.22 -18.83 30.87
C LEU A 3 1.85 -19.32 30.39
N GLN A 4 0.75 -18.79 30.92
CA GLN A 4 -0.60 -19.18 30.50
C GLN A 4 -0.89 -18.69 29.05
N VAL A 5 -0.43 -17.50 28.69
CA VAL A 5 -0.62 -16.94 27.34
C VAL A 5 0.18 -17.73 26.30
N GLU A 6 1.39 -18.16 26.63
CA GLU A 6 2.25 -18.90 25.69
C GLU A 6 1.68 -20.29 25.33
N THR A 7 0.88 -20.87 26.23
CA THR A 7 0.26 -22.20 26.04
C THR A 7 -1.17 -22.16 25.52
N MET A 8 -1.80 -20.97 25.41
CA MET A 8 -3.16 -20.87 24.88
C MET A 8 -3.21 -21.30 23.41
N PRO A 9 -4.17 -22.17 23.05
CA PRO A 9 -4.39 -22.50 21.64
C PRO A 9 -4.80 -21.24 20.87
N CYS A 10 -4.30 -21.11 19.66
CA CYS A 10 -4.63 -20.01 18.79
C CYS A 10 -4.46 -20.48 17.34
N ASP A 11 -5.51 -20.36 16.57
CA ASP A 11 -5.60 -20.71 15.15
C ASP A 11 -5.01 -19.63 14.22
N PHE A 12 -4.03 -18.88 14.73
CA PHE A 12 -3.37 -17.82 13.97
C PHE A 12 -2.69 -18.36 12.71
N PRO A 13 -2.82 -17.68 11.57
CA PRO A 13 -2.28 -18.16 10.30
C PRO A 13 -0.78 -18.45 10.36
N ASN A 14 -0.40 -19.65 9.95
CA ASN A 14 0.99 -20.08 9.82
C ASN A 14 1.36 -20.25 8.34
N VAL A 15 1.37 -19.15 7.62
CA VAL A 15 1.67 -19.09 6.20
C VAL A 15 3.14 -18.71 6.01
N GLU A 16 3.84 -19.39 5.12
CA GLU A 16 5.21 -19.03 4.75
C GLU A 16 5.26 -17.66 4.10
N LEU A 17 6.27 -16.88 4.45
CA LEU A 17 6.55 -15.60 3.81
C LEU A 17 7.34 -15.86 2.52
N ILE A 18 7.16 -14.98 1.54
CA ILE A 18 7.90 -15.06 0.27
C ILE A 18 9.39 -14.89 0.56
N GLU A 19 10.18 -15.89 0.22
CA GLU A 19 11.64 -15.85 0.34
C GLU A 19 12.22 -14.75 -0.57
N ASN A 20 13.35 -14.20 -0.13
CA ASN A 20 14.11 -13.23 -0.92
C ASN A 20 13.29 -12.02 -1.40
N SER A 21 12.14 -11.76 -0.78
CA SER A 21 11.39 -10.54 -1.05
C SER A 21 12.22 -9.32 -0.60
N ARG A 22 11.95 -8.15 -1.22
CA ARG A 22 12.57 -6.89 -0.78
C ARG A 22 12.08 -6.39 0.58
N LEU A 23 11.07 -7.01 1.13
CA LEU A 23 10.77 -6.84 2.54
C LEU A 23 11.88 -7.53 3.32
N ASN A 24 12.84 -6.75 3.74
CA ASN A 24 13.92 -7.21 4.59
C ASN A 24 13.38 -7.65 5.96
N PHE A 25 12.79 -8.81 6.02
CA PHE A 25 12.70 -9.55 7.27
C PHE A 25 14.12 -10.02 7.59
N THR A 26 14.89 -9.16 8.23
CA THR A 26 16.35 -9.26 8.33
C THR A 26 16.84 -10.38 9.22
N ALA A 27 15.94 -11.05 9.94
CA ALA A 27 16.34 -12.15 10.80
C ALA A 27 15.84 -13.49 10.25
N PRO A 28 16.68 -14.53 10.20
CA PRO A 28 16.32 -15.88 9.71
C PRO A 28 15.10 -16.52 10.39
N LYS A 29 14.73 -16.02 11.56
CA LYS A 29 13.57 -16.49 12.33
C LYS A 29 12.21 -16.07 11.77
N TYR A 30 12.16 -15.11 10.85
CA TYR A 30 10.92 -14.60 10.28
C TYR A 30 10.62 -15.29 8.95
N THR A 31 10.33 -16.58 9.00
CA THR A 31 10.01 -17.39 7.82
C THR A 31 8.52 -17.53 7.59
N THR A 32 7.71 -17.34 8.63
CA THR A 32 6.25 -17.44 8.54
C THR A 32 5.57 -16.17 9.07
N TYR A 33 4.33 -15.95 8.64
CA TYR A 33 3.50 -14.85 9.12
C TYR A 33 3.36 -14.84 10.65
N GLN A 34 3.22 -16.02 11.24
CA GLN A 34 3.13 -16.20 12.69
C GLN A 34 4.34 -15.64 13.43
N ASN A 35 5.54 -15.72 12.85
CA ASN A 35 6.75 -15.24 13.48
C ASN A 35 6.82 -13.70 13.60
N LEU A 36 6.00 -12.98 12.85
CA LEU A 36 5.97 -11.51 12.89
C LEU A 36 5.34 -10.94 14.16
N PHE A 37 4.66 -11.78 14.96
CA PHE A 37 3.86 -11.37 16.12
C PHE A 37 4.18 -12.19 17.36
N SER A 38 4.12 -11.57 18.52
CA SER A 38 4.14 -12.32 19.78
C SER A 38 2.87 -13.16 19.94
N LYS A 39 2.94 -14.20 20.78
CA LYS A 39 1.77 -15.04 21.06
C LYS A 39 0.58 -14.22 21.60
N ARG A 40 0.83 -13.21 22.42
CA ARG A 40 -0.22 -12.29 22.90
C ARG A 40 -0.87 -11.51 21.77
N GLN A 41 -0.07 -11.05 20.82
CA GLN A 41 -0.57 -10.32 19.65
C GLN A 41 -1.37 -11.23 18.73
N GLN A 42 -0.91 -12.46 18.50
CA GLN A 42 -1.66 -13.46 17.73
C GLN A 42 -3.05 -13.70 18.34
N ILE A 43 -3.11 -13.94 19.65
CA ILE A 43 -4.37 -14.15 20.38
C ILE A 43 -5.25 -12.89 20.27
N ALA A 44 -4.69 -11.71 20.48
CA ALA A 44 -5.44 -10.46 20.38
C ALA A 44 -6.03 -10.24 18.97
N LEU A 45 -5.26 -10.48 17.92
CA LEU A 45 -5.74 -10.35 16.53
C LEU A 45 -6.86 -11.35 16.22
N MET A 46 -6.71 -12.61 16.66
CA MET A 46 -7.75 -13.62 16.44
C MET A 46 -9.01 -13.34 17.25
N THR A 47 -8.86 -12.90 18.50
CA THR A 47 -10.01 -12.49 19.31
C THR A 47 -10.78 -11.34 18.66
N LEU A 48 -10.08 -10.32 18.19
CA LEU A 48 -10.71 -9.21 17.46
C LEU A 48 -11.36 -9.69 16.16
N LYS A 49 -10.68 -10.53 15.38
CA LYS A 49 -11.23 -11.10 14.14
C LYS A 49 -12.52 -11.87 14.37
N HIS A 50 -12.55 -12.75 15.39
CA HIS A 50 -13.75 -13.51 15.71
C HIS A 50 -14.90 -12.60 16.18
N ALA A 51 -14.60 -11.64 17.06
CA ALA A 51 -15.61 -10.68 17.50
C ALA A 51 -16.19 -9.84 16.34
N ILE A 52 -15.35 -9.45 15.38
CA ILE A 52 -15.77 -8.72 14.19
C ILE A 52 -16.66 -9.60 13.30
N ALA A 53 -16.38 -10.90 13.18
CA ALA A 53 -17.18 -11.83 12.38
C ALA A 53 -18.62 -11.97 12.90
N GLU A 54 -18.86 -11.73 14.18
CA GLU A 54 -20.19 -11.74 14.81
C GLU A 54 -21.01 -10.47 14.54
N LEU A 55 -20.39 -9.43 13.97
CA LEU A 55 -21.06 -8.17 13.70
C LEU A 55 -21.97 -8.27 12.46
N PRO A 56 -23.03 -7.45 12.41
CA PRO A 56 -23.86 -7.32 11.21
C PRO A 56 -23.01 -6.92 9.98
N GLU A 57 -23.35 -7.47 8.82
CA GLU A 57 -22.62 -7.27 7.57
C GLU A 57 -22.39 -5.78 7.26
N ALA A 58 -23.42 -4.95 7.46
CA ALA A 58 -23.36 -3.50 7.20
C ALA A 58 -22.27 -2.76 7.99
N THR A 59 -21.83 -3.29 9.14
CA THR A 59 -20.78 -2.66 9.98
C THR A 59 -19.46 -3.42 9.94
N ARG A 60 -19.50 -4.70 9.56
CA ARG A 60 -18.34 -5.60 9.60
C ARG A 60 -17.17 -5.05 8.81
N ALA A 61 -17.37 -4.60 7.59
CA ALA A 61 -16.32 -4.09 6.71
C ALA A 61 -15.52 -2.94 7.35
N PHE A 62 -16.18 -2.04 8.09
CA PHE A 62 -15.51 -0.95 8.80
C PHE A 62 -14.55 -1.45 9.88
N PHE A 63 -14.98 -2.46 10.65
CA PHE A 63 -14.15 -3.05 11.70
C PHE A 63 -13.04 -3.96 11.13
N GLU A 64 -13.31 -4.69 10.06
CA GLU A 64 -12.29 -5.49 9.34
C GLU A 64 -11.17 -4.61 8.81
N ASP A 65 -11.51 -3.49 8.19
CA ASP A 65 -10.52 -2.54 7.68
C ASP A 65 -9.72 -1.89 8.82
N THR A 66 -10.35 -1.65 9.98
CA THR A 66 -9.65 -1.23 11.20
C THR A 66 -8.68 -2.31 11.68
N LEU A 67 -9.11 -3.58 11.70
CA LEU A 67 -8.27 -4.72 12.08
C LEU A 67 -7.06 -4.87 11.16
N ILE A 68 -7.24 -4.73 9.86
CA ILE A 68 -6.16 -4.73 8.85
C ILE A 68 -5.11 -3.67 9.19
N SER A 69 -5.54 -2.44 9.48
CA SER A 69 -4.63 -1.35 9.87
C SER A 69 -3.85 -1.66 11.13
N VAL A 70 -4.49 -2.30 12.10
CA VAL A 70 -3.86 -2.70 13.37
C VAL A 70 -2.88 -3.85 13.17
N ALA A 71 -3.21 -4.83 12.35
CA ALA A 71 -2.30 -5.93 12.00
C ALA A 71 -1.04 -5.40 11.30
N HIS A 72 -1.21 -4.47 10.36
CA HIS A 72 -0.09 -3.81 9.70
C HIS A 72 0.87 -3.14 10.68
N CYS A 73 0.34 -2.47 11.70
CA CYS A 73 1.10 -1.78 12.74
C CYS A 73 1.61 -2.70 13.85
N GLY A 74 1.04 -3.87 13.99
CA GLY A 74 1.18 -4.71 15.16
C GLY A 74 2.39 -5.63 15.18
N LYS A 75 3.01 -5.89 14.04
CA LYS A 75 4.19 -6.76 13.97
C LYS A 75 5.33 -6.25 14.83
N TYR A 76 6.27 -7.12 15.16
CA TYR A 76 7.49 -6.71 15.85
C TYR A 76 8.22 -5.57 15.12
N THR A 77 8.61 -4.55 15.86
CA THR A 77 9.38 -3.40 15.37
C THR A 77 10.56 -3.12 16.30
N ASP A 78 11.57 -2.39 15.83
CA ASP A 78 12.64 -1.89 16.69
C ASP A 78 12.06 -0.83 17.65
N TYR A 79 12.34 -0.95 18.94
CA TYR A 79 11.82 -0.02 19.94
C TYR A 79 12.31 1.43 19.76
N ARG A 80 13.37 1.63 18.99
CA ARG A 80 13.90 2.97 18.64
C ARG A 80 13.19 3.59 17.46
N SER A 81 12.50 2.77 16.65
CA SER A 81 11.78 3.27 15.49
C SER A 81 10.52 3.99 15.90
N LYS A 82 10.33 5.19 15.41
CA LYS A 82 9.08 5.96 15.54
C LYS A 82 8.10 5.65 14.42
N SER A 83 8.59 5.05 13.34
CA SER A 83 7.81 4.65 12.18
C SER A 83 7.57 3.14 12.19
N GLN A 84 6.59 2.72 11.40
CA GLN A 84 6.30 1.32 11.18
C GLN A 84 7.25 0.80 10.10
N ASP A 85 8.44 0.40 10.52
CA ASP A 85 9.40 -0.16 9.60
C ASP A 85 8.87 -1.42 8.93
N ASN A 86 9.27 -1.60 7.68
CA ASN A 86 9.06 -2.85 6.96
C ASN A 86 9.91 -4.00 7.52
N HIS A 87 10.80 -3.69 8.44
CA HIS A 87 11.70 -4.64 9.07
C HIS A 87 11.11 -5.24 10.34
N CYS A 88 11.36 -6.54 10.53
CA CYS A 88 11.27 -7.17 11.84
C CYS A 88 12.70 -7.33 12.37
N PRO A 89 13.12 -6.57 13.38
CA PRO A 89 14.48 -6.60 13.86
C PRO A 89 14.78 -7.91 14.59
N GLU A 90 16.02 -8.35 14.53
CA GLU A 90 16.47 -9.53 15.27
C GLU A 90 16.41 -9.33 16.78
N ASN A 91 16.83 -8.17 17.21
CA ASN A 91 16.94 -7.76 18.61
C ASN A 91 16.16 -6.47 18.85
N ARG A 92 15.97 -6.10 20.13
CA ARG A 92 15.32 -4.85 20.53
C ARG A 92 13.86 -4.76 20.08
N LEU A 93 13.15 -5.85 20.21
CA LEU A 93 11.76 -5.98 19.81
C LEU A 93 10.86 -5.08 20.66
N LYS A 94 10.02 -4.31 19.98
CA LYS A 94 8.89 -3.61 20.56
C LYS A 94 7.61 -4.38 20.24
N GLU A 95 6.85 -4.66 21.28
CA GLU A 95 5.52 -5.24 21.18
C GLU A 95 4.47 -4.15 21.35
N THR A 96 3.56 -4.05 20.41
CA THR A 96 2.46 -3.07 20.44
C THR A 96 1.24 -3.70 21.13
N ASN A 97 0.58 -2.94 22.01
CA ASN A 97 -0.72 -3.33 22.55
C ASN A 97 -1.79 -3.15 21.45
N LEU A 98 -2.23 -4.27 20.90
CA LEU A 98 -3.14 -4.27 19.74
C LEU A 98 -4.55 -3.83 20.08
N TYR A 99 -5.07 -4.13 21.28
CA TYR A 99 -6.39 -3.66 21.69
C TYR A 99 -6.42 -2.14 21.82
N HIS A 100 -5.42 -1.57 22.47
CA HIS A 100 -5.31 -0.12 22.56
C HIS A 100 -5.19 0.52 21.18
N ARG A 101 -4.35 -0.06 20.32
CA ARG A 101 -4.17 0.44 18.95
C ARG A 101 -5.43 0.29 18.10
N PHE A 102 -6.20 -0.75 18.32
CA PHE A 102 -7.49 -0.94 17.65
C PHE A 102 -8.48 0.17 18.02
N LEU A 103 -8.60 0.48 19.30
CA LEU A 103 -9.47 1.55 19.77
C LEU A 103 -9.04 2.93 19.26
N GLU A 104 -7.74 3.22 19.27
CA GLU A 104 -7.21 4.46 18.69
C GLU A 104 -7.58 4.58 17.20
N LYS A 105 -7.34 3.53 16.42
CA LYS A 105 -7.64 3.51 14.99
C LYS A 105 -9.14 3.58 14.70
N LEU A 106 -9.94 2.96 15.52
CA LEU A 106 -11.39 3.05 15.42
C LEU A 106 -11.88 4.48 15.61
N GLU A 107 -11.37 5.18 16.64
CA GLU A 107 -11.75 6.56 16.91
C GLU A 107 -11.22 7.52 15.83
N GLU A 108 -9.98 7.34 15.35
CA GLU A 108 -9.42 8.10 14.22
C GLU A 108 -10.34 8.00 12.99
N ARG A 109 -10.76 6.79 12.63
CA ARG A 109 -11.61 6.54 11.46
C ARG A 109 -13.02 7.08 11.62
N LYS A 110 -13.62 6.87 12.78
CA LYS A 110 -14.93 7.44 13.11
C LYS A 110 -14.90 8.97 12.94
N ASN A 111 -13.91 9.63 13.54
CA ASN A 111 -13.78 11.07 13.45
C ASN A 111 -13.54 11.55 12.01
N TYR A 112 -12.75 10.80 11.24
CA TYR A 112 -12.55 11.08 9.82
C TYR A 112 -13.87 11.00 9.04
N ILE A 113 -14.63 9.92 9.19
CA ILE A 113 -15.93 9.75 8.50
C ILE A 113 -16.91 10.87 8.88
N LEU A 114 -17.01 11.19 10.18
CA LEU A 114 -17.91 12.24 10.65
C LEU A 114 -17.51 13.64 10.17
N ALA A 115 -16.23 13.87 9.89
CA ALA A 115 -15.73 15.13 9.35
C ALA A 115 -15.95 15.27 7.84
N GLN A 116 -16.22 14.16 7.12
CA GLN A 116 -16.48 14.21 5.69
C GLN A 116 -17.93 14.60 5.41
N ASN A 117 -18.10 15.55 4.53
CA ASN A 117 -19.42 15.93 4.00
C ASN A 117 -19.54 15.39 2.56
N ILE A 118 -19.43 14.05 2.42
CA ILE A 118 -19.50 13.37 1.12
C ILE A 118 -20.89 12.77 0.99
N ASP A 119 -21.53 13.04 -0.13
CA ASP A 119 -22.74 12.32 -0.54
C ASP A 119 -22.32 10.93 -1.04
N LEU A 120 -22.56 9.91 -0.23
CA LEU A 120 -22.17 8.53 -0.54
C LEU A 120 -22.94 7.95 -1.72
N ASP A 121 -24.12 8.49 -2.06
CA ASP A 121 -24.90 8.04 -3.22
C ASP A 121 -24.23 8.45 -4.54
N LEU A 122 -23.29 9.39 -4.50
CA LEU A 122 -22.48 9.83 -5.64
C LEU A 122 -21.11 9.13 -5.72
N LEU A 123 -20.83 8.22 -4.80
CA LEU A 123 -19.54 7.53 -4.72
C LEU A 123 -19.65 6.08 -5.19
N GLU A 124 -18.92 5.76 -6.24
CA GLU A 124 -18.68 4.38 -6.66
C GLU A 124 -17.26 3.96 -6.30
N VAL A 125 -17.11 2.83 -5.61
CA VAL A 125 -15.81 2.29 -5.19
C VAL A 125 -15.58 0.93 -5.83
N SER A 126 -14.44 0.76 -6.46
CA SER A 126 -14.00 -0.51 -7.04
C SER A 126 -12.62 -0.91 -6.55
N SER A 127 -12.40 -2.20 -6.30
CA SER A 127 -11.13 -2.80 -5.88
C SER A 127 -10.54 -3.74 -6.93
N ILE A 128 -10.72 -3.42 -8.19
CA ILE A 128 -10.18 -4.19 -9.31
C ILE A 128 -8.92 -3.54 -9.88
N ASP A 129 -8.17 -4.29 -10.68
CA ASP A 129 -7.04 -3.74 -11.45
C ASP A 129 -7.50 -2.52 -12.26
N TYR A 130 -6.79 -1.39 -12.13
CA TYR A 130 -7.17 -0.14 -12.76
C TYR A 130 -7.31 -0.26 -14.28
N ARG A 131 -6.50 -1.10 -14.92
CA ARG A 131 -6.57 -1.34 -16.36
C ARG A 131 -7.91 -1.95 -16.76
N LYS A 132 -8.38 -2.93 -15.96
CA LYS A 132 -9.72 -3.53 -16.15
C LYS A 132 -10.82 -2.52 -15.84
N PHE A 133 -10.65 -1.74 -14.77
CA PHE A 133 -11.63 -0.72 -14.40
C PHE A 133 -11.76 0.37 -15.46
N LEU A 134 -10.67 0.92 -15.96
CA LEU A 134 -10.70 1.95 -16.99
C LEU A 134 -11.42 1.46 -18.25
N HIS A 135 -11.27 0.20 -18.63
CA HIS A 135 -11.99 -0.37 -19.78
C HIS A 135 -13.52 -0.41 -19.60
N THR A 136 -14.03 -0.40 -18.37
CA THR A 136 -15.49 -0.34 -18.12
C THR A 136 -16.06 1.06 -18.27
N ILE A 137 -15.23 2.09 -18.20
CA ILE A 137 -15.64 3.49 -18.34
C ILE A 137 -15.92 3.80 -19.81
N LEU A 138 -17.05 4.44 -20.07
CA LEU A 138 -17.40 4.85 -21.43
C LEU A 138 -16.44 5.92 -21.96
N PRO A 139 -16.14 5.93 -23.27
CA PRO A 139 -15.30 6.97 -23.86
C PRO A 139 -15.91 8.37 -23.67
N ASN A 140 -15.07 9.37 -23.48
CA ASN A 140 -15.45 10.78 -23.36
C ASN A 140 -16.54 11.06 -22.30
N THR A 141 -16.38 10.47 -21.10
CA THR A 141 -17.35 10.68 -20.00
C THR A 141 -16.71 11.26 -18.75
N VAL A 142 -15.38 11.26 -18.64
CA VAL A 142 -14.65 11.70 -17.46
C VAL A 142 -14.18 13.14 -17.64
N THR A 143 -14.60 14.06 -16.79
CA THR A 143 -14.15 15.45 -16.81
C THR A 143 -12.82 15.68 -16.10
N LEU A 144 -12.54 14.87 -15.06
CA LEU A 144 -11.29 14.91 -14.31
C LEU A 144 -10.85 13.49 -13.96
N LEU A 145 -9.66 13.12 -14.38
CA LEU A 145 -8.94 11.94 -13.92
C LEU A 145 -7.85 12.36 -12.93
N LEU A 146 -8.03 11.99 -11.66
CA LEU A 146 -7.05 12.21 -10.60
C LEU A 146 -6.43 10.88 -10.23
N THR A 147 -5.10 10.76 -10.31
CA THR A 147 -4.41 9.49 -10.05
C THR A 147 -3.07 9.67 -9.34
N ASP A 148 -2.78 8.75 -8.46
CA ASP A 148 -1.52 8.60 -7.71
C ASP A 148 -0.94 7.21 -8.02
N PRO A 149 -0.26 7.02 -9.17
CA PRO A 149 0.28 5.72 -9.55
C PRO A 149 1.48 5.35 -8.68
N PRO A 150 1.85 4.07 -8.63
CA PRO A 150 3.06 3.64 -7.93
C PRO A 150 4.31 4.41 -8.36
N TYR A 151 5.23 4.66 -7.40
CA TYR A 151 6.44 5.45 -7.62
C TYR A 151 7.67 4.60 -7.96
N GLY A 152 7.53 3.65 -8.84
CA GLY A 152 8.63 2.81 -9.29
C GLY A 152 9.10 1.83 -8.21
N ASP A 153 10.29 2.02 -7.63
CA ASP A 153 10.90 1.09 -6.68
C ASP A 153 10.63 1.42 -5.20
N ASN A 154 9.85 2.44 -4.92
CA ASN A 154 9.60 2.90 -3.55
C ASN A 154 8.78 1.91 -2.70
N ALA A 155 7.81 1.24 -3.30
CA ALA A 155 6.94 0.31 -2.60
C ALA A 155 6.69 -0.95 -3.44
N GLN A 156 6.92 -2.09 -2.82
CA GLN A 156 6.59 -3.42 -3.34
C GLN A 156 5.28 -3.83 -2.67
N TYR A 157 4.16 -3.37 -3.21
CA TYR A 157 2.85 -3.49 -2.54
C TYR A 157 2.44 -4.94 -2.31
N PHE A 158 2.75 -5.83 -3.26
CA PHE A 158 2.44 -7.24 -3.13
C PHE A 158 3.18 -7.87 -1.94
N GLU A 159 4.48 -7.64 -1.81
CA GLU A 159 5.25 -8.14 -0.68
C GLU A 159 4.81 -7.48 0.64
N HIS A 160 4.43 -6.21 0.59
CA HIS A 160 3.86 -5.51 1.76
C HIS A 160 2.54 -6.15 2.23
N ALA A 161 1.74 -6.67 1.32
CA ALA A 161 0.48 -7.33 1.62
C ALA A 161 0.65 -8.61 2.46
N GLN A 162 1.83 -9.25 2.45
CA GLN A 162 2.14 -10.39 3.32
C GLN A 162 1.93 -10.12 4.81
N ARG A 163 1.95 -8.87 5.23
CA ARG A 163 1.72 -8.49 6.65
C ARG A 163 0.24 -8.46 7.04
N ILE A 164 -0.65 -8.59 6.07
CA ILE A 164 -2.08 -8.38 6.27
C ILE A 164 -2.88 -9.57 5.74
N HIS A 165 -2.62 -9.98 4.53
CA HIS A 165 -3.43 -10.94 3.79
C HIS A 165 -3.62 -12.28 4.50
N PRO A 166 -2.60 -12.87 5.17
CA PRO A 166 -2.81 -14.13 5.88
C PRO A 166 -3.84 -14.03 6.99
N LEU A 167 -3.90 -12.90 7.71
CA LEU A 167 -4.93 -12.68 8.73
C LEU A 167 -6.34 -12.72 8.14
N MET A 168 -6.49 -12.23 6.91
CA MET A 168 -7.76 -12.22 6.20
C MET A 168 -8.06 -13.53 5.46
N GLY A 169 -7.20 -14.54 5.59
CA GLY A 169 -7.37 -15.84 4.94
C GLY A 169 -6.83 -15.92 3.52
N TYR A 170 -6.09 -14.92 3.06
CA TYR A 170 -5.45 -14.94 1.74
C TYR A 170 -4.01 -15.45 1.85
N SER A 171 -3.65 -16.35 0.94
CA SER A 171 -2.26 -16.78 0.73
C SER A 171 -1.65 -15.98 -0.41
N LEU A 172 -0.42 -15.52 -0.22
CA LEU A 172 0.38 -14.88 -1.25
C LEU A 172 1.50 -15.85 -1.64
N ARG A 173 1.64 -16.12 -2.92
CA ARG A 173 2.61 -17.06 -3.47
C ARG A 173 3.50 -16.35 -4.48
N GLU A 174 4.72 -16.85 -4.66
CA GLU A 174 5.68 -16.32 -5.64
C GLU A 174 5.18 -16.44 -7.09
N ASP A 175 4.31 -17.42 -7.36
CA ASP A 175 3.69 -17.65 -8.66
C ASP A 175 2.35 -16.90 -8.83
N ASP A 176 2.01 -16.01 -7.90
CA ASP A 176 0.77 -15.25 -7.96
C ASP A 176 0.76 -14.29 -9.14
N ASP A 177 -0.26 -14.39 -9.97
CA ASP A 177 -0.40 -13.58 -11.18
C ASP A 177 -0.44 -12.07 -10.88
N ARG A 178 -0.92 -11.68 -9.70
CA ARG A 178 -0.91 -10.28 -9.23
C ARG A 178 0.50 -9.72 -9.11
N LEU A 179 1.47 -10.56 -8.75
CA LEU A 179 2.88 -10.19 -8.65
C LEU A 179 3.44 -9.74 -10.02
N ARG A 180 3.03 -10.43 -11.10
CA ARG A 180 3.45 -10.12 -12.48
C ARG A 180 2.83 -8.84 -13.00
N HIS A 181 1.63 -8.52 -12.55
CA HIS A 181 0.86 -7.37 -13.01
C HIS A 181 1.03 -6.11 -12.16
N GLU A 182 1.82 -6.18 -11.11
CA GLU A 182 2.10 -5.00 -10.28
C GLU A 182 2.95 -3.99 -11.05
N VAL A 183 2.50 -2.74 -11.10
CA VAL A 183 3.22 -1.63 -11.73
C VAL A 183 4.32 -1.15 -10.80
N VAL A 184 5.51 -1.73 -10.94
CA VAL A 184 6.63 -1.51 -10.02
C VAL A 184 7.96 -1.72 -10.74
N ILE A 185 9.01 -1.07 -10.27
CA ILE A 185 10.39 -1.42 -10.64
C ILE A 185 10.92 -2.36 -9.56
N SER A 186 11.26 -3.58 -9.94
CA SER A 186 11.78 -4.56 -9.00
C SER A 186 12.80 -5.49 -9.63
N ASN A 187 13.87 -5.73 -8.91
CA ASN A 187 14.87 -6.75 -9.20
C ASN A 187 14.95 -7.80 -8.07
N ALA A 188 13.90 -7.89 -7.25
CA ALA A 188 13.85 -8.86 -6.16
C ALA A 188 13.98 -10.29 -6.72
N PRO A 189 14.79 -11.16 -6.09
CA PRO A 189 14.94 -12.54 -6.52
C PRO A 189 13.63 -13.34 -6.50
N SER A 190 12.69 -12.97 -5.63
CA SER A 190 11.36 -13.55 -5.53
C SER A 190 10.46 -13.28 -6.75
N ARG A 191 10.87 -12.40 -7.64
CA ARG A 191 10.12 -12.09 -8.86
C ARG A 191 10.79 -12.76 -10.06
N ALA A 192 10.12 -13.77 -10.62
CA ALA A 192 10.60 -14.48 -11.80
C ALA A 192 10.76 -13.53 -13.01
N ASP A 193 9.77 -12.65 -13.18
CA ASP A 193 9.79 -11.60 -14.18
C ASP A 193 10.17 -10.27 -13.54
N LYS A 194 11.44 -9.93 -13.65
CA LYS A 194 11.96 -8.66 -13.10
C LYS A 194 11.38 -7.49 -13.87
N HIS A 195 10.73 -6.60 -13.15
CA HIS A 195 10.19 -5.37 -13.74
C HIS A 195 11.28 -4.32 -13.88
N SER A 196 11.66 -4.03 -15.12
CA SER A 196 12.61 -2.97 -15.44
C SER A 196 11.96 -1.58 -15.36
N LYS A 197 12.80 -0.54 -15.40
CA LYS A 197 12.32 0.85 -15.50
C LYS A 197 11.54 1.08 -16.80
N GLU A 198 11.94 0.44 -17.88
CA GLU A 198 11.29 0.54 -19.18
C GLU A 198 9.87 -0.05 -19.10
N GLN A 199 9.72 -1.26 -18.56
CA GLN A 199 8.41 -1.89 -18.36
C GLN A 199 7.50 -1.04 -17.47
N PHE A 200 8.04 -0.49 -16.39
CA PHE A 200 7.29 0.42 -15.52
C PHE A 200 6.80 1.66 -16.30
N LEU A 201 7.67 2.27 -17.10
CA LEU A 201 7.30 3.43 -17.91
C LEU A 201 6.26 3.08 -19.00
N ASP A 202 6.35 1.90 -19.58
CA ASP A 202 5.35 1.41 -20.53
C ASP A 202 3.97 1.23 -19.86
N ASP A 203 3.94 0.73 -18.63
CA ASP A 203 2.70 0.62 -17.87
C ASP A 203 2.10 2.00 -17.53
N ILE A 204 2.96 2.97 -17.19
CA ILE A 204 2.51 4.35 -16.98
C ILE A 204 2.02 4.97 -18.29
N GLU A 205 2.67 4.73 -19.42
CA GLU A 205 2.21 5.24 -20.72
C GLU A 205 0.84 4.67 -21.10
N ARG A 206 0.56 3.41 -20.79
CA ARG A 206 -0.78 2.81 -20.99
C ARG A 206 -1.87 3.55 -20.23
N LEU A 207 -1.55 4.11 -19.05
CA LEU A 207 -2.50 4.95 -18.32
C LEU A 207 -2.88 6.19 -19.14
N PHE A 208 -1.93 6.83 -19.84
CA PHE A 208 -2.22 7.98 -20.71
C PHE A 208 -3.07 7.60 -21.92
N ILE A 209 -2.85 6.41 -22.49
CA ILE A 209 -3.67 5.89 -23.60
C ILE A 209 -5.14 5.74 -23.15
N GLU A 210 -5.35 5.09 -22.02
CA GLU A 210 -6.71 4.92 -21.48
C GLU A 210 -7.34 6.24 -21.02
N ALA A 211 -6.54 7.12 -20.42
CA ALA A 211 -6.99 8.45 -20.05
C ALA A 211 -7.49 9.24 -21.24
N ASN A 212 -6.77 9.22 -22.37
CA ASN A 212 -7.22 9.89 -23.61
C ASN A 212 -8.56 9.35 -24.12
N ARG A 213 -8.81 8.06 -23.95
CA ARG A 213 -10.07 7.46 -24.39
C ARG A 213 -11.27 7.90 -23.55
N ILE A 214 -11.07 8.02 -22.20
CA ILE A 214 -12.20 8.24 -21.27
C ILE A 214 -12.42 9.71 -20.93
N VAL A 215 -11.36 10.54 -20.96
CA VAL A 215 -11.45 11.96 -20.62
C VAL A 215 -12.09 12.72 -21.77
N VAL A 216 -13.04 13.60 -21.46
CA VAL A 216 -13.71 14.45 -22.46
C VAL A 216 -12.75 15.47 -23.07
N ASP A 217 -13.10 16.02 -24.21
CA ASP A 217 -12.42 17.19 -24.76
C ASP A 217 -12.43 18.33 -23.73
N HIS A 218 -11.28 18.96 -23.53
CA HIS A 218 -11.06 19.97 -22.48
C HIS A 218 -11.20 19.46 -21.04
N GLY A 219 -11.24 18.15 -20.81
CA GLY A 219 -11.12 17.54 -19.48
C GLY A 219 -9.68 17.58 -18.96
N PHE A 220 -9.49 17.18 -17.72
CA PHE A 220 -8.20 17.26 -17.05
C PHE A 220 -7.72 15.90 -16.57
N MET A 221 -6.41 15.71 -16.63
CA MET A 221 -5.70 14.65 -15.94
C MET A 221 -4.74 15.27 -14.93
N VAL A 222 -4.85 14.87 -13.68
CA VAL A 222 -3.93 15.24 -12.58
C VAL A 222 -3.19 13.99 -12.16
N LEU A 223 -1.88 14.03 -12.27
CA LEU A 223 -0.99 12.92 -11.95
C LEU A 223 -0.11 13.31 -10.76
N TYR A 224 -0.31 12.65 -9.61
CA TYR A 224 0.67 12.69 -8.53
C TYR A 224 1.79 11.74 -8.87
N PHE A 225 3.02 12.23 -8.94
CA PHE A 225 4.15 11.41 -9.32
C PHE A 225 5.39 11.78 -8.52
N ARG A 226 6.05 10.78 -7.98
CA ARG A 226 7.33 10.93 -7.31
C ARG A 226 8.43 10.27 -8.12
N PRO A 227 9.15 11.06 -8.92
CA PRO A 227 10.24 10.53 -9.73
C PRO A 227 11.40 10.02 -8.86
N GLN A 228 12.17 9.07 -9.38
CA GLN A 228 13.40 8.63 -8.73
C GLN A 228 14.42 9.76 -8.66
N GLN A 229 15.11 9.88 -7.53
CA GLN A 229 15.97 11.01 -7.20
C GLN A 229 17.03 11.37 -8.25
N ARG A 230 17.64 10.38 -8.88
CA ARG A 230 18.75 10.60 -9.82
C ARG A 230 18.28 11.09 -11.19
N ASP A 231 17.07 10.72 -11.57
CA ASP A 231 16.57 10.89 -12.94
C ASP A 231 15.29 11.73 -13.02
N TRP A 232 14.95 12.45 -11.94
CA TRP A 232 13.63 13.08 -11.82
C TRP A 232 13.27 14.02 -12.99
N VAL A 233 14.23 14.77 -13.51
CA VAL A 233 14.00 15.65 -14.67
C VAL A 233 13.70 14.83 -15.92
N SER A 234 14.46 13.74 -16.14
CA SER A 234 14.24 12.84 -17.26
C SER A 234 12.88 12.15 -17.16
N ASP A 235 12.52 11.65 -15.97
CA ASP A 235 11.24 10.99 -15.77
C ASP A 235 10.07 11.94 -15.94
N LEU A 236 10.16 13.17 -15.40
CA LEU A 236 9.14 14.19 -15.61
C LEU A 236 8.98 14.56 -17.10
N ASN A 237 10.09 14.70 -17.83
CA ASN A 237 10.02 14.99 -19.27
C ASN A 237 9.37 13.83 -20.03
N LYS A 238 9.67 12.58 -19.68
CA LYS A 238 9.00 11.42 -20.27
C LYS A 238 7.49 11.43 -20.03
N LEU A 239 7.04 11.75 -18.80
CA LEU A 239 5.62 11.87 -18.51
C LEU A 239 4.94 12.96 -19.33
N LYS A 240 5.59 14.12 -19.47
CA LYS A 240 5.09 15.20 -20.34
C LYS A 240 5.02 14.76 -21.80
N ASP A 241 5.99 14.00 -22.27
CA ASP A 241 6.01 13.47 -23.63
C ASP A 241 4.94 12.39 -23.84
N PHE A 242 4.65 11.55 -22.83
CA PHE A 242 3.50 10.64 -22.85
C PHE A 242 2.20 11.44 -22.97
N GLY A 243 2.03 12.48 -22.15
CA GLY A 243 0.88 13.36 -22.24
C GLY A 243 0.68 13.87 -23.66
N ARG A 244 1.70 14.53 -24.25
CA ARG A 244 1.62 15.10 -25.60
C ARG A 244 1.32 14.06 -26.67
N ARG A 245 1.96 12.88 -26.60
CA ARG A 245 1.71 11.80 -27.57
C ARG A 245 0.27 11.27 -27.51
N HIS A 246 -0.35 11.38 -26.35
CA HIS A 246 -1.69 10.86 -26.11
C HIS A 246 -2.74 11.96 -25.88
N GLY A 247 -2.55 13.13 -26.50
CA GLY A 247 -3.58 14.17 -26.58
C GLY A 247 -3.70 15.10 -25.38
N PHE A 248 -2.78 15.03 -24.41
CA PHE A 248 -2.76 15.94 -23.27
C PHE A 248 -1.66 16.98 -23.42
N GLU A 249 -2.01 18.25 -23.24
CA GLU A 249 -1.03 19.33 -23.13
C GLU A 249 -0.66 19.56 -21.67
N PRO A 250 0.62 19.44 -21.27
CA PRO A 250 1.05 19.74 -19.90
C PRO A 250 0.85 21.22 -19.56
N LEU A 251 -0.08 21.51 -18.66
CA LEU A 251 -0.44 22.88 -18.29
C LEU A 251 0.38 23.41 -17.12
N LEU A 252 0.57 22.57 -16.09
CA LEU A 252 1.17 23.00 -14.83
C LEU A 252 1.97 21.85 -14.22
N THR A 253 3.06 22.20 -13.57
CA THR A 253 3.85 21.29 -12.74
C THR A 253 4.06 21.97 -11.39
N ILE A 254 3.55 21.35 -10.32
CA ILE A 254 3.66 21.88 -8.97
C ILE A 254 4.55 20.94 -8.17
N SER A 255 5.59 21.49 -7.52
CA SER A 255 6.34 20.75 -6.54
C SER A 255 5.64 20.82 -5.20
N ALA A 256 5.09 19.71 -4.73
CA ALA A 256 4.47 19.62 -3.41
C ALA A 256 5.54 19.49 -2.34
N GLY A 257 5.56 20.40 -1.37
CA GLY A 257 6.36 20.25 -0.16
C GLY A 257 5.74 19.21 0.76
N ILE A 258 6.54 18.30 1.31
CA ILE A 258 6.06 17.34 2.30
C ILE A 258 6.09 18.00 3.67
N SER A 259 4.92 18.11 4.30
CA SER A 259 4.78 18.73 5.62
C SER A 259 5.21 17.81 6.78
N ASP A 260 5.13 16.51 6.58
CA ASP A 260 5.49 15.51 7.60
C ASP A 260 6.26 14.33 6.95
N PRO A 261 7.57 14.50 6.79
CA PRO A 261 8.39 13.45 6.20
C PRO A 261 8.46 12.23 7.11
N SER A 262 8.24 11.06 6.56
CA SER A 262 8.52 9.80 7.25
C SER A 262 9.99 9.78 7.71
N MET A 263 10.32 9.03 8.76
CA MET A 263 11.69 8.90 9.26
C MET A 263 12.68 8.46 8.17
N ARG A 264 12.22 7.71 7.19
CA ARG A 264 12.97 7.30 6.02
C ARG A 264 13.31 8.48 5.11
N ALA A 265 12.38 9.39 5.00
CA ALA A 265 12.57 10.63 4.30
C ALA A 265 13.53 11.57 5.04
N LEU A 266 13.53 11.57 6.36
CA LEU A 266 14.51 12.34 7.16
C LEU A 266 15.93 11.83 6.99
N ALA A 267 16.15 10.53 6.86
CA ALA A 267 17.46 9.95 6.59
C ALA A 267 18.01 10.31 5.19
N SER A 268 17.12 10.66 4.26
CA SER A 268 17.45 11.11 2.90
C SER A 268 16.94 12.54 2.60
N ALA A 269 16.70 13.32 3.63
CA ALA A 269 15.92 14.55 3.61
C ALA A 269 16.44 15.65 2.69
N ALA A 270 17.70 15.67 2.37
CA ALA A 270 18.25 16.75 1.54
C ALA A 270 17.72 16.74 0.08
N TRP A 271 17.06 15.66 -0.34
CA TRP A 271 16.70 15.47 -1.76
C TRP A 271 15.39 14.71 -2.03
N THR A 272 14.80 14.12 -1.03
CA THR A 272 13.60 13.28 -1.23
C THR A 272 12.34 14.10 -1.45
N PHE A 273 12.29 15.33 -0.96
CA PHE A 273 11.07 16.14 -0.87
C PHE A 273 10.96 17.24 -1.92
N LYS A 274 12.00 17.49 -2.66
CA LYS A 274 11.99 18.57 -3.65
C LYS A 274 11.26 18.22 -4.94
N ASN A 275 10.83 16.97 -5.10
CA ASN A 275 10.48 16.43 -6.41
C ASN A 275 9.14 15.68 -6.46
N ASP A 276 8.28 15.82 -5.47
CA ASP A 276 6.88 15.44 -5.65
C ASP A 276 6.23 16.48 -6.55
N VAL A 277 5.70 16.05 -7.69
CA VAL A 277 5.20 16.92 -8.74
C VAL A 277 3.75 16.51 -9.01
N CYS A 278 2.86 17.47 -8.98
CA CYS A 278 1.47 17.30 -9.44
C CYS A 278 1.36 17.70 -10.90
#